data_b26e69945f93c2f1b1cab3e013198328
#
_entry.id   b26e69945f93c2f1b1cab3e013198328
#
_cell.length_a   1.000
_cell.length_b   1.000
_cell.length_c   1.000
_cell.angle_alpha   90.00
_cell.angle_beta   90.00
_cell.angle_gamma   90.00
#
_symmetry.space_group_name_H-M   'P 1'
#
loop_
_entity.id
_entity.type
_entity.pdbx_description
1 polymer ?
#
loop_
_entity_poly.entity_id
_entity_poly.type
_entity_poly.pdbx_seq_one_letter_code
_entity_poly.pdbx_strand_id
1 'polypeptide(L)'
;MKLLNIALDGPAAAGKSTIAKLLAAKLSMIYVDTGAMYRAITYKYLQQNKPEDFDQLIETTELSLTYDKDKGQRVILDNQDVTNHVSYVASKEAVRTFSVNKQQELAAKKGIVMDGRDIGTVVLPDADLKVYMIASVEERAVRRQKDNEERGIVSNVEQLKQEIANRDQYDMNRDI
;
A
#
# COMPACT_ATOMS: atom_id res chain seq x y z
N MET A 1 -19.06 14.23 15.39
CA MET A 1 -19.16 13.31 14.22
C MET A 1 -18.51 12.00 14.62
N LYS A 2 -19.14 10.85 14.36
CA LYS A 2 -18.54 9.54 14.68
C LYS A 2 -17.35 9.31 13.75
N LEU A 3 -16.18 9.07 14.29
CA LEU A 3 -15.00 8.73 13.50
C LEU A 3 -15.18 7.30 12.93
N LEU A 4 -14.92 7.14 11.65
CA LEU A 4 -15.08 5.88 10.91
C LEU A 4 -13.71 5.39 10.42
N ASN A 5 -13.60 4.06 10.20
CA ASN A 5 -12.54 3.45 9.41
C ASN A 5 -13.12 2.92 8.10
N ILE A 6 -12.49 3.28 6.98
CA ILE A 6 -12.90 2.88 5.64
C ILE A 6 -11.78 2.07 4.99
N ALA A 7 -12.11 0.86 4.57
CA ALA A 7 -11.21 -0.03 3.83
C ALA A 7 -11.52 0.00 2.34
N LEU A 8 -10.52 0.27 1.50
CA LEU A 8 -10.60 0.17 0.05
C LEU A 8 -9.65 -0.92 -0.45
N ASP A 9 -10.20 -2.00 -0.91
CA ASP A 9 -9.46 -3.12 -1.47
C ASP A 9 -9.62 -3.24 -2.98
N GLY A 10 -8.79 -4.04 -3.61
CA GLY A 10 -8.86 -4.33 -5.04
C GLY A 10 -7.49 -4.46 -5.70
N PRO A 11 -7.43 -4.90 -6.96
CA PRO A 11 -6.20 -5.21 -7.66
C PRO A 11 -5.33 -3.97 -7.96
N ALA A 12 -4.10 -4.19 -8.41
CA ALA A 12 -3.17 -3.14 -8.81
C ALA A 12 -3.76 -2.24 -9.91
N ALA A 13 -3.49 -0.94 -9.86
CA ALA A 13 -3.93 0.04 -10.84
C ALA A 13 -5.47 0.15 -11.03
N ALA A 14 -6.27 -0.33 -10.07
CA ALA A 14 -7.73 -0.18 -10.08
C ALA A 14 -8.21 1.26 -9.77
N GLY A 15 -7.31 2.16 -9.36
CA GLY A 15 -7.64 3.54 -9.02
C GLY A 15 -7.93 3.78 -7.53
N LYS A 16 -7.67 2.78 -6.67
CA LYS A 16 -7.94 2.85 -5.22
C LYS A 16 -7.34 4.09 -4.56
N SER A 17 -6.05 4.35 -4.76
CA SER A 17 -5.35 5.44 -4.10
C SER A 17 -5.92 6.81 -4.47
N THR A 18 -6.37 6.99 -5.71
CA THR A 18 -7.03 8.22 -6.16
C THR A 18 -8.35 8.41 -5.41
N ILE A 19 -9.19 7.39 -5.38
CA ILE A 19 -10.50 7.43 -4.69
C ILE A 19 -10.30 7.57 -3.18
N ALA A 20 -9.37 6.83 -2.58
CA ALA A 20 -9.09 6.90 -1.15
C ALA A 20 -8.63 8.30 -0.71
N LYS A 21 -7.77 8.95 -1.48
CA LYS A 21 -7.33 10.34 -1.21
C LYS A 21 -8.49 11.33 -1.30
N LEU A 22 -9.29 11.25 -2.36
CA LEU A 22 -10.46 12.11 -2.54
C LEU A 22 -11.49 11.93 -1.42
N LEU A 23 -11.73 10.68 -1.03
CA LEU A 23 -12.66 10.34 0.05
C LEU A 23 -12.15 10.85 1.40
N ALA A 24 -10.87 10.62 1.72
CA ALA A 24 -10.26 11.11 2.94
C ALA A 24 -10.32 12.64 3.03
N ALA A 25 -9.98 13.35 1.95
CA ALA A 25 -10.07 14.80 1.90
C ALA A 25 -11.51 15.29 2.11
N LYS A 26 -12.50 14.67 1.43
CA LYS A 26 -13.91 15.05 1.50
C LYS A 26 -14.53 14.81 2.88
N LEU A 27 -14.07 13.77 3.59
CA LEU A 27 -14.56 13.41 4.92
C LEU A 27 -13.70 13.95 6.08
N SER A 28 -12.63 14.71 5.77
CA SER A 28 -11.64 15.18 6.75
C SER A 28 -11.02 14.03 7.54
N MET A 29 -10.71 12.93 6.85
CA MET A 29 -10.09 11.73 7.38
C MET A 29 -8.62 11.62 6.93
N ILE A 30 -7.85 10.78 7.59
CA ILE A 30 -6.46 10.49 7.22
C ILE A 30 -6.44 9.39 6.16
N TYR A 31 -5.77 9.64 5.05
CA TYR A 31 -5.49 8.61 4.05
C TYR A 31 -4.22 7.82 4.41
N VAL A 32 -4.27 6.49 4.29
CA VAL A 32 -3.15 5.58 4.54
C VAL A 32 -2.91 4.68 3.31
N ASP A 33 -1.76 4.89 2.65
CA ASP A 33 -1.24 4.01 1.58
C ASP A 33 -0.44 2.86 2.21
N THR A 34 -1.04 1.69 2.32
CA THR A 34 -0.36 0.53 2.89
C THR A 34 0.78 0.02 2.00
N GLY A 35 0.65 0.19 0.69
CA GLY A 35 1.72 -0.15 -0.25
C GLY A 35 3.00 0.66 0.01
N ALA A 36 2.89 1.89 0.49
CA ALA A 36 4.04 2.71 0.85
C ALA A 36 4.81 2.13 2.05
N MET A 37 4.12 1.51 3.02
CA MET A 37 4.75 0.85 4.16
C MET A 37 5.60 -0.35 3.72
N TYR A 38 5.06 -1.19 2.84
CA TYR A 38 5.82 -2.31 2.26
C TYR A 38 7.03 -1.83 1.45
N ARG A 39 6.91 -0.73 0.72
CA ARG A 39 8.04 -0.13 -0.01
C ARG A 39 9.16 0.33 0.92
N ALA A 40 8.83 0.90 2.07
CA ALA A 40 9.81 1.33 3.05
C ALA A 40 10.61 0.16 3.62
N ILE A 41 9.94 -0.93 3.99
CA ILE A 41 10.61 -2.13 4.50
C ILE A 41 11.51 -2.74 3.42
N THR A 42 11.06 -2.75 2.17
CA THR A 42 11.88 -3.20 1.03
C THR A 42 13.14 -2.36 0.89
N TYR A 43 13.03 -1.07 1.03
CA TYR A 43 14.17 -0.17 0.96
C TYR A 43 15.21 -0.53 2.04
N LYS A 44 14.80 -0.71 3.29
CA LYS A 44 15.70 -1.14 4.38
C LYS A 44 16.37 -2.48 4.07
N TYR A 45 15.60 -3.45 3.60
CA TYR A 45 16.12 -4.76 3.20
C TYR A 45 17.22 -4.67 2.15
N LEU A 46 17.04 -3.83 1.15
CA LEU A 46 18.05 -3.61 0.11
C LEU A 46 19.27 -2.86 0.64
N GLN A 47 19.07 -1.86 1.50
CA GLN A 47 20.16 -1.11 2.12
C GLN A 47 21.07 -1.98 3.01
N GLN A 48 20.51 -2.99 3.66
CA GLN A 48 21.24 -3.95 4.47
C GLN A 48 21.79 -5.15 3.67
N ASN A 49 21.93 -5.03 2.34
CA ASN A 49 22.44 -6.06 1.45
C ASN A 49 21.65 -7.38 1.51
N LYS A 50 20.33 -7.30 1.65
CA LYS A 50 19.39 -8.44 1.64
C LYS A 50 19.70 -9.45 2.74
N PRO A 51 19.62 -9.08 4.02
CA PRO A 51 19.89 -10.01 5.12
C PRO A 51 18.99 -11.23 5.03
N GLU A 52 19.51 -12.40 5.41
CA GLU A 52 18.73 -13.64 5.45
C GLU A 52 17.75 -13.65 6.62
N ASP A 53 18.11 -13.00 7.73
CA ASP A 53 17.29 -12.89 8.93
C ASP A 53 16.32 -11.69 8.81
N PHE A 54 15.10 -11.99 8.42
CA PHE A 54 14.02 -11.01 8.32
C PHE A 54 13.47 -10.59 9.69
N ASP A 55 13.50 -11.48 10.68
CA ASP A 55 12.97 -11.17 12.00
C ASP A 55 13.85 -10.12 12.68
N GLN A 56 15.17 -10.25 12.59
CA GLN A 56 16.09 -9.22 13.05
C GLN A 56 15.93 -7.90 12.30
N LEU A 57 15.71 -7.95 10.97
CA LEU A 57 15.42 -6.75 10.19
C LEU A 57 14.18 -6.02 10.74
N ILE A 58 13.10 -6.76 10.99
CA ILE A 58 11.84 -6.21 11.50
C ILE A 58 11.97 -5.65 12.90
N GLU A 59 12.63 -6.38 13.82
CA GLU A 59 12.86 -5.94 15.21
C GLU A 59 13.62 -4.62 15.30
N THR A 60 14.52 -4.36 14.36
CA THR A 60 15.31 -3.13 14.27
C THR A 60 14.66 -2.04 13.40
N THR A 61 13.40 -2.22 12.99
CA THR A 61 12.72 -1.29 12.07
C THR A 61 11.80 -0.34 12.82
N GLU A 62 12.10 0.94 12.75
CA GLU A 62 11.18 2.01 13.15
C GLU A 62 10.45 2.55 11.92
N LEU A 63 9.14 2.33 11.86
CA LEU A 63 8.28 2.77 10.76
C LEU A 63 7.17 3.66 11.29
N SER A 64 7.07 4.87 10.75
CA SER A 64 5.98 5.80 11.04
C SER A 64 5.46 6.48 9.78
N LEU A 65 4.23 6.99 9.88
CA LEU A 65 3.62 7.80 8.84
C LEU A 65 3.45 9.22 9.37
N THR A 66 3.86 10.20 8.56
CA THR A 66 3.62 11.62 8.84
C THR A 66 2.82 12.24 7.70
N TYR A 67 2.21 13.39 7.97
CA TYR A 67 1.39 14.08 6.99
C TYR A 67 1.95 15.47 6.74
N ASP A 68 2.37 15.69 5.50
CA ASP A 68 2.76 17.00 5.00
C ASP A 68 1.56 17.64 4.28
N LYS A 69 1.29 18.92 4.49
CA LYS A 69 0.12 19.60 3.90
C LYS A 69 0.17 19.65 2.38
N ASP A 70 1.36 19.79 1.81
CA ASP A 70 1.56 19.96 0.38
C ASP A 70 1.89 18.64 -0.33
N LYS A 71 2.62 17.73 0.34
CA LYS A 71 3.13 16.48 -0.21
C LYS A 71 2.31 15.25 0.19
N GLY A 72 1.34 15.39 1.10
CA GLY A 72 0.49 14.31 1.59
C GLY A 72 1.22 13.34 2.54
N GLN A 73 0.86 12.07 2.50
CA GLN A 73 1.46 11.06 3.35
C GLN A 73 2.95 10.88 3.06
N ARG A 74 3.74 10.91 4.13
CA ARG A 74 5.18 10.60 4.10
C ARG A 74 5.44 9.33 4.92
N VAL A 75 6.30 8.47 4.42
CA VAL A 75 6.75 7.27 5.12
C VAL A 75 8.13 7.50 5.69
N ILE A 76 8.23 7.46 6.99
CA ILE A 76 9.48 7.66 7.72
C ILE A 76 9.96 6.30 8.20
N LEU A 77 11.14 5.92 7.78
CA LEU A 77 11.83 4.69 8.14
C LEU A 77 13.15 5.03 8.82
N ASP A 78 13.33 4.54 10.06
CA ASP A 78 14.57 4.78 10.83
C ASP A 78 14.98 6.28 10.77
N ASN A 79 14.02 7.18 10.99
CA ASN A 79 14.14 8.64 10.92
C ASN A 79 14.45 9.23 9.53
N GLN A 80 14.35 8.45 8.44
CA GLN A 80 14.52 8.91 7.08
C GLN A 80 13.23 8.86 6.28
N ASP A 81 12.96 9.87 5.46
CA ASP A 81 11.83 9.88 4.53
C ASP A 81 12.12 9.01 3.31
N VAL A 82 11.41 7.90 3.18
CA VAL A 82 11.59 6.91 2.11
C VAL A 82 10.39 6.80 1.17
N THR A 83 9.54 7.79 1.14
CA THR A 83 8.25 7.78 0.42
C THR A 83 8.35 7.36 -1.05
N ASN A 84 9.47 7.56 -1.71
CA ASN A 84 9.63 7.37 -3.16
C ASN A 84 10.33 6.05 -3.58
N HIS A 85 10.48 5.07 -2.68
CA HIS A 85 11.22 3.82 -2.97
C HIS A 85 10.33 2.60 -3.29
N VAL A 86 10.82 1.60 -4.05
CA VAL A 86 10.04 0.57 -4.78
C VAL A 86 9.95 -0.80 -4.07
N SER A 87 8.90 -1.61 -4.29
CA SER A 87 8.57 -2.79 -3.49
C SER A 87 8.86 -4.17 -4.12
N TYR A 88 9.56 -5.05 -3.37
CA TYR A 88 9.78 -6.46 -3.70
C TYR A 88 9.45 -7.45 -2.56
N VAL A 89 9.41 -7.03 -1.30
CA VAL A 89 9.34 -7.93 -0.12
C VAL A 89 7.94 -8.12 0.49
N ALA A 90 6.88 -7.65 -0.16
CA ALA A 90 5.51 -7.78 0.35
C ALA A 90 5.02 -9.25 0.51
N SER A 91 5.76 -10.20 -0.05
CA SER A 91 5.48 -11.64 0.05
C SER A 91 6.05 -12.34 1.29
N LYS A 92 6.90 -11.68 2.06
CA LYS A 92 7.50 -12.29 3.25
C LYS A 92 6.55 -12.17 4.44
N GLU A 93 6.30 -13.28 5.12
CA GLU A 93 5.35 -13.36 6.23
C GLU A 93 5.70 -12.39 7.38
N ALA A 94 6.95 -12.34 7.80
CA ALA A 94 7.40 -11.42 8.84
C ALA A 94 7.13 -9.94 8.49
N VAL A 95 7.37 -9.54 7.23
CA VAL A 95 7.08 -8.19 6.73
C VAL A 95 5.59 -7.90 6.75
N ARG A 96 4.77 -8.89 6.38
CA ARG A 96 3.31 -8.73 6.39
C ARG A 96 2.79 -8.57 7.82
N THR A 97 3.17 -9.47 8.72
CA THR A 97 2.76 -9.42 10.14
C THR A 97 3.10 -8.07 10.77
N PHE A 98 4.34 -7.62 10.61
CA PHE A 98 4.76 -6.29 11.08
C PHE A 98 3.91 -5.16 10.48
N SER A 99 3.72 -5.17 9.15
CA SER A 99 2.96 -4.13 8.47
C SER A 99 1.50 -4.11 8.91
N VAL A 100 0.87 -5.27 9.03
CA VAL A 100 -0.53 -5.39 9.52
C VAL A 100 -0.68 -4.83 10.93
N ASN A 101 0.23 -5.17 11.85
CA ASN A 101 0.22 -4.64 13.21
C ASN A 101 0.31 -3.11 13.22
N LYS A 102 1.23 -2.54 12.44
CA LYS A 102 1.37 -1.08 12.31
C LYS A 102 0.13 -0.41 11.69
N GLN A 103 -0.49 -1.03 10.73
CA GLN A 103 -1.73 -0.54 10.11
C GLN A 103 -2.88 -0.54 11.11
N GLN A 104 -3.00 -1.60 11.92
CA GLN A 104 -4.00 -1.70 13.00
C GLN A 104 -3.77 -0.65 14.10
N GLU A 105 -2.53 -0.43 14.51
CA GLU A 105 -2.17 0.63 15.46
C GLU A 105 -2.61 2.03 14.95
N LEU A 106 -2.36 2.33 13.66
CA LEU A 106 -2.79 3.58 13.04
C LEU A 106 -4.31 3.75 13.04
N ALA A 107 -5.04 2.66 12.77
CA ALA A 107 -6.49 2.65 12.67
C ALA A 107 -7.21 2.63 14.03
N ALA A 108 -6.51 2.37 15.14
CA ALA A 108 -7.11 2.24 16.48
C ALA A 108 -7.87 3.50 16.93
N LYS A 109 -7.42 4.68 16.52
CA LYS A 109 -8.07 5.97 16.83
C LYS A 109 -9.25 6.30 15.92
N LYS A 110 -9.50 5.49 14.91
CA LYS A 110 -10.45 5.74 13.80
C LYS A 110 -10.16 7.02 13.01
N GLY A 111 -11.00 7.33 12.03
CA GLY A 111 -10.82 8.50 11.17
C GLY A 111 -9.88 8.22 9.98
N ILE A 112 -9.76 6.96 9.56
CA ILE A 112 -8.81 6.53 8.52
C ILE A 112 -9.54 6.00 7.28
N VAL A 113 -9.05 6.39 6.10
CA VAL A 113 -9.30 5.73 4.82
C VAL A 113 -8.02 5.00 4.43
N MET A 114 -8.06 3.69 4.38
CA MET A 114 -6.90 2.84 4.11
C MET A 114 -7.11 2.06 2.81
N ASP A 115 -6.15 2.10 1.89
CA ASP A 115 -6.20 1.31 0.66
C ASP A 115 -5.14 0.21 0.62
N GLY A 116 -5.54 -0.93 0.06
CA GLY A 116 -4.66 -2.11 -0.05
C GLY A 116 -5.25 -3.24 -0.88
N ARG A 117 -5.07 -4.48 -0.39
CA ARG A 117 -5.54 -5.71 -1.04
C ARG A 117 -6.48 -6.53 -0.17
N ASP A 118 -6.29 -6.46 1.11
CA ASP A 118 -6.94 -7.27 2.15
C ASP A 118 -7.21 -6.46 3.42
N ILE A 119 -7.41 -5.15 3.24
CA ILE A 119 -7.65 -4.25 4.36
C ILE A 119 -8.94 -4.63 5.09
N GLY A 120 -10.02 -4.81 4.37
CA GLY A 120 -11.32 -5.13 4.94
C GLY A 120 -11.47 -6.57 5.42
N THR A 121 -10.52 -7.45 5.14
CA THR A 121 -10.58 -8.87 5.55
C THR A 121 -9.55 -9.22 6.62
N VAL A 122 -8.34 -8.67 6.55
CA VAL A 122 -7.22 -8.99 7.45
C VAL A 122 -6.86 -7.83 8.36
N VAL A 123 -6.68 -6.63 7.81
CA VAL A 123 -6.18 -5.49 8.58
C VAL A 123 -7.26 -4.87 9.45
N LEU A 124 -8.40 -4.57 8.86
CA LEU A 124 -9.54 -3.91 9.51
C LEU A 124 -10.84 -4.73 9.28
N PRO A 125 -10.94 -5.94 9.85
CA PRO A 125 -12.13 -6.79 9.69
C PRO A 125 -13.41 -6.12 10.22
N ASP A 126 -13.27 -5.16 11.14
CA ASP A 126 -14.35 -4.38 11.72
C ASP A 126 -14.44 -2.95 11.16
N ALA A 127 -13.90 -2.70 9.94
CA ALA A 127 -14.06 -1.40 9.28
C ALA A 127 -15.54 -1.04 9.11
N ASP A 128 -15.86 0.24 9.37
CA ASP A 128 -17.25 0.74 9.29
C ASP A 128 -17.78 0.72 7.84
N LEU A 129 -16.89 0.84 6.85
CA LEU A 129 -17.19 0.67 5.43
C LEU A 129 -16.06 -0.10 4.74
N LYS A 130 -16.44 -1.11 3.95
CA LYS A 130 -15.52 -1.91 3.13
C LYS A 130 -15.93 -1.80 1.68
N VAL A 131 -15.01 -1.40 0.82
CA VAL A 131 -15.22 -1.25 -0.61
C VAL A 131 -14.19 -2.09 -1.36
N TYR A 132 -14.63 -2.92 -2.28
CA TYR A 132 -13.76 -3.64 -3.20
C TYR A 132 -13.88 -3.05 -4.60
N MET A 133 -12.79 -2.44 -5.09
CA MET A 133 -12.75 -1.81 -6.41
C MET A 133 -12.27 -2.81 -7.44
N ILE A 134 -12.96 -2.89 -8.56
CA ILE A 134 -12.61 -3.74 -9.70
C ILE A 134 -12.40 -2.91 -10.96
N ALA A 135 -11.49 -3.35 -11.81
CA ALA A 135 -11.30 -2.88 -13.18
C ALA A 135 -10.67 -4.02 -13.99
N SER A 136 -10.94 -4.06 -15.29
CA SER A 136 -10.34 -5.08 -16.18
C SER A 136 -8.81 -4.97 -16.23
N VAL A 137 -8.13 -6.04 -16.61
CA VAL A 137 -6.67 -6.04 -16.78
C VAL A 137 -6.26 -4.99 -17.82
N GLU A 138 -7.04 -4.87 -18.90
CA GLU A 138 -6.84 -3.93 -19.99
C GLU A 138 -6.88 -2.48 -19.50
N GLU A 139 -7.94 -2.09 -18.78
CA GLU A 139 -8.09 -0.73 -18.24
C GLU A 139 -6.96 -0.39 -17.26
N ARG A 140 -6.57 -1.36 -16.42
CA ARG A 140 -5.50 -1.18 -15.44
C ARG A 140 -4.14 -1.03 -16.10
N ALA A 141 -3.88 -1.77 -17.19
CA ALA A 141 -2.65 -1.66 -17.97
C ALA A 141 -2.52 -0.29 -18.65
N VAL A 142 -3.62 0.20 -19.23
CA VAL A 142 -3.65 1.55 -19.86
C VAL A 142 -3.41 2.64 -18.80
N ARG A 143 -4.06 2.57 -17.63
CA ARG A 143 -3.81 3.51 -16.53
C ARG A 143 -2.36 3.48 -16.08
N ARG A 144 -1.79 2.28 -15.91
CA ARG A 144 -0.40 2.12 -15.50
C ARG A 144 0.57 2.67 -16.55
N GLN A 145 0.28 2.48 -17.83
CA GLN A 145 1.09 3.07 -18.90
C GLN A 145 1.09 4.60 -18.80
N LYS A 146 -0.08 5.21 -18.63
CA LYS A 146 -0.20 6.66 -18.47
C LYS A 146 0.58 7.17 -17.25
N ASP A 147 0.43 6.51 -16.10
CA ASP A 147 1.20 6.84 -14.89
C ASP A 147 2.72 6.76 -15.11
N ASN A 148 3.17 5.77 -15.88
CA ASN A 148 4.57 5.59 -16.25
C ASN A 148 5.05 6.71 -17.18
N GLU A 149 4.27 7.05 -18.20
CA GLU A 149 4.56 8.15 -19.15
C GLU A 149 4.72 9.49 -18.41
N GLU A 150 3.82 9.80 -17.46
CA GLU A 150 3.90 11.00 -16.62
C GLU A 150 5.18 11.05 -15.75
N ARG A 151 5.76 9.88 -15.45
CA ARG A 151 7.03 9.73 -14.72
C ARG A 151 8.25 9.61 -15.63
N GLY A 152 8.09 9.68 -16.94
CA GLY A 152 9.16 9.50 -17.93
C GLY A 152 9.64 8.04 -18.08
N ILE A 153 8.82 7.07 -17.68
CA ILE A 153 9.13 5.64 -17.77
C ILE A 153 8.50 5.08 -19.05
N VAL A 154 9.32 4.55 -19.94
CA VAL A 154 8.83 3.86 -21.14
C VAL A 154 8.26 2.50 -20.76
N SER A 155 7.03 2.20 -21.19
CA SER A 155 6.37 0.95 -20.91
C SER A 155 5.50 0.47 -22.08
N ASN A 156 5.27 -0.85 -22.16
CA ASN A 156 4.45 -1.49 -23.19
C ASN A 156 3.18 -2.05 -22.56
N VAL A 157 2.00 -1.74 -23.12
CA VAL A 157 0.70 -2.16 -22.60
C VAL A 157 0.56 -3.68 -22.49
N GLU A 158 1.03 -4.43 -23.47
CA GLU A 158 0.90 -5.90 -23.45
C GLU A 158 1.77 -6.51 -22.34
N GLN A 159 2.97 -5.98 -22.15
CA GLN A 159 3.81 -6.39 -21.03
C GLN A 159 3.16 -6.04 -19.68
N LEU A 160 2.60 -4.83 -19.55
CA LEU A 160 1.90 -4.40 -18.35
C LEU A 160 0.67 -5.26 -18.05
N LYS A 161 -0.09 -5.70 -19.07
CA LYS A 161 -1.20 -6.66 -18.90
C LYS A 161 -0.71 -7.96 -18.28
N GLN A 162 0.40 -8.51 -18.79
CA GLN A 162 0.95 -9.75 -18.27
C GLN A 162 1.44 -9.61 -16.82
N GLU A 163 2.14 -8.52 -16.52
CA GLU A 163 2.61 -8.22 -15.17
C GLU A 163 1.44 -8.06 -14.18
N ILE A 164 0.39 -7.36 -14.59
CA ILE A 164 -0.82 -7.15 -13.79
C ILE A 164 -1.56 -8.48 -13.56
N ALA A 165 -1.74 -9.30 -14.60
CA ALA A 165 -2.38 -10.61 -14.48
C ALA A 165 -1.60 -11.56 -13.56
N ASN A 166 -0.28 -11.62 -13.70
CA ASN A 166 0.59 -12.41 -12.84
C ASN A 166 0.50 -11.95 -11.38
N ARG A 167 0.45 -10.63 -11.17
CA ARG A 167 0.32 -10.07 -9.82
C ARG A 167 -1.02 -10.40 -9.19
N ASP A 168 -2.12 -10.30 -9.96
CA ASP A 168 -3.45 -10.67 -9.47
C ASP A 168 -3.52 -12.14 -9.09
N GLN A 169 -2.96 -13.02 -9.92
CA GLN A 169 -2.88 -14.45 -9.63
C GLN A 169 -2.07 -14.72 -8.35
N TYR A 170 -0.96 -14.01 -8.16
CA TYR A 170 -0.19 -14.10 -6.94
C TYR A 170 -0.99 -13.64 -5.72
N ASP A 171 -1.65 -12.47 -5.83
CA ASP A 171 -2.45 -11.91 -4.71
C ASP A 171 -3.66 -12.80 -4.34
N MET A 172 -4.24 -13.55 -5.32
CA MET A 172 -5.34 -14.48 -5.07
C MET A 172 -4.91 -15.82 -4.44
N ASN A 173 -3.69 -16.27 -4.72
CA ASN A 173 -3.22 -17.60 -4.31
C ASN A 173 -2.34 -17.57 -3.04
N ARG A 174 -2.14 -16.41 -2.46
CA ARG A 174 -1.37 -16.32 -1.20
C ARG A 174 -2.25 -16.67 -0.01
N ASP A 175 -1.70 -17.40 0.94
CA ASP A 175 -2.39 -17.85 2.16
C ASP A 175 -2.63 -16.74 3.20
N ILE A 176 -2.24 -15.56 3.01
CA ILE A 176 -2.54 -14.32 3.80
C ILE A 176 -1.56 -13.22 3.36
#